data_10a299b29feeec77c0d91d8e515751ff
#
_entry.id   10a299b29feeec77c0d91d8e515751ff
#
_cell.length_a   1.000
_cell.length_b   1.000
_cell.length_c   1.000
_cell.angle_alpha   90.00
_cell.angle_beta   90.00
_cell.angle_gamma   90.00
#
_symmetry.space_group_name_H-M   'P 1'
#
loop_
_entity.id
_entity.type
_entity.pdbx_description
1 polymer ?
#
loop_
_entity_poly.entity_id
_entity_poly.type
_entity_poly.pdbx_seq_one_letter_code
_entity_poly.pdbx_strand_id
1 'polypeptide(L)'
;KEETIMEIKVLGPGCPKFQQTEKVVKEAVAEAGVDAQIEKVTDTMEIAGYGVFGTPAVVVDGDVKSVGKIPKKQDVISWISS
;
A
#
# COMPACT_ATOMS: atom_id res chain seq x y z
N LYS A 1 -17.07 -21.21 -2.31
CA LYS A 1 -16.63 -20.12 -2.89
C LYS A 1 -15.70 -19.30 -2.01
N GLU A 2 -14.66 -18.86 -2.47
CA GLU A 2 -13.79 -18.18 -1.62
C GLU A 2 -13.92 -16.73 -1.70
N GLU A 3 -13.63 -16.09 -0.62
CA GLU A 3 -13.61 -14.68 -0.58
C GLU A 3 -12.28 -14.16 -0.96
N THR A 4 -12.25 -13.15 -1.80
CA THR A 4 -11.04 -12.53 -2.21
C THR A 4 -10.82 -11.30 -1.34
N ILE A 5 -9.79 -11.36 -0.50
CA ILE A 5 -9.42 -10.22 0.31
C ILE A 5 -8.29 -9.52 -0.40
N MET A 6 -8.46 -8.22 -0.64
CA MET A 6 -7.44 -7.43 -1.29
C MET A 6 -6.24 -7.27 -0.39
N GLU A 7 -5.06 -7.47 -0.92
CA GLU A 7 -3.83 -7.30 -0.16
C GLU A 7 -3.17 -6.01 -0.55
N ILE A 8 -2.93 -5.16 0.45
CA ILE A 8 -2.24 -3.90 0.26
C ILE A 8 -0.98 -3.95 1.09
N LYS A 9 0.15 -3.69 0.47
CA LYS A 9 1.42 -3.68 1.18
C LYS A 9 2.03 -2.29 1.09
N VAL A 10 2.47 -1.79 2.23
CA VAL A 10 3.15 -0.50 2.30
C VAL A 10 4.61 -0.79 2.56
N LEU A 11 5.45 -0.41 1.61
CA LEU A 11 6.87 -0.74 1.64
C LEU A 11 7.66 0.47 2.10
N GLY A 12 8.53 0.28 3.08
CA GLY A 12 9.36 1.36 3.52
C GLY A 12 10.07 1.03 4.82
N PRO A 13 11.11 1.80 5.17
CA PRO A 13 11.90 1.50 6.36
C PRO A 13 11.36 2.11 7.65
N GLY A 14 10.11 2.58 7.68
CA GLY A 14 9.53 3.11 8.90
C GLY A 14 9.76 4.58 9.13
N CYS A 15 10.12 5.32 8.08
CA CYS A 15 10.31 6.76 8.19
C CYS A 15 8.96 7.47 8.32
N PRO A 16 8.96 8.79 8.61
CA PRO A 16 7.68 9.50 8.73
C PRO A 16 6.81 9.41 7.48
N LYS A 17 7.42 9.43 6.30
CA LYS A 17 6.65 9.29 5.07
C LYS A 17 5.98 7.92 4.98
N PHE A 18 6.66 6.89 5.47
CA PHE A 18 6.08 5.56 5.50
C PHE A 18 4.83 5.56 6.39
N GLN A 19 4.93 6.19 7.56
CA GLN A 19 3.81 6.23 8.48
C GLN A 19 2.64 7.00 7.88
N GLN A 20 2.91 8.08 7.18
CA GLN A 20 1.86 8.85 6.53
C GLN A 20 1.21 8.04 5.42
N THR A 21 2.00 7.31 4.65
CA THR A 21 1.46 6.46 3.60
C THR A 21 0.56 5.39 4.20
N GLU A 22 1.00 4.77 5.28
CA GLU A 22 0.19 3.76 5.93
C GLU A 22 -1.14 4.35 6.40
N LYS A 23 -1.10 5.54 6.97
CA LYS A 23 -2.32 6.20 7.43
C LYS A 23 -3.26 6.48 6.27
N VAL A 24 -2.73 6.98 5.16
CA VAL A 24 -3.54 7.27 3.99
C VAL A 24 -4.21 6.00 3.48
N VAL A 25 -3.45 4.90 3.42
CA VAL A 25 -3.99 3.64 2.94
C VAL A 25 -5.11 3.15 3.86
N LYS A 26 -4.90 3.24 5.17
CA LYS A 26 -5.93 2.81 6.11
C LYS A 26 -7.19 3.64 5.97
N GLU A 27 -7.04 4.94 5.81
CA GLU A 27 -8.21 5.81 5.66
C GLU A 27 -8.93 5.51 4.36
N ALA A 28 -8.19 5.25 3.29
CA ALA A 28 -8.80 4.95 2.01
C ALA A 28 -9.59 3.66 2.07
N VAL A 29 -9.05 2.64 2.74
CA VAL A 29 -9.75 1.37 2.88
C VAL A 29 -11.05 1.56 3.66
N ALA A 30 -10.99 2.35 4.73
CA ALA A 30 -12.17 2.59 5.54
C ALA A 30 -13.23 3.34 4.75
N GLU A 31 -12.82 4.33 3.96
CA GLU A 31 -13.79 5.11 3.19
C GLU A 31 -14.38 4.31 2.04
N ALA A 32 -13.55 3.49 1.40
CA ALA A 32 -14.04 2.68 0.28
C ALA A 32 -14.93 1.54 0.74
N GLY A 33 -14.83 1.17 2.01
CA GLY A 33 -15.65 0.09 2.53
C GLY A 33 -15.30 -1.27 1.97
N VAL A 34 -14.05 -1.47 1.57
CA VAL A 34 -13.63 -2.74 1.01
C VAL A 34 -12.90 -3.56 2.07
N ASP A 35 -12.95 -4.88 1.90
CA ASP A 35 -12.19 -5.77 2.76
C ASP A 35 -10.78 -5.85 2.21
N ALA A 36 -9.83 -5.30 2.94
CA ALA A 36 -8.45 -5.30 2.51
C ALA A 36 -7.56 -5.56 3.71
N GLN A 37 -6.51 -6.31 3.47
CA GLN A 37 -5.50 -6.58 4.48
C GLN A 37 -4.30 -5.68 4.19
N ILE A 38 -3.90 -4.91 5.19
CA ILE A 38 -2.79 -3.97 5.03
C ILE A 38 -1.60 -4.54 5.77
N GLU A 39 -0.51 -4.70 5.05
CA GLU A 39 0.71 -5.26 5.61
C GLU A 39 1.84 -4.27 5.43
N LYS A 40 2.65 -4.11 6.47
CA LYS A 40 3.83 -3.26 6.40
C LYS A 40 5.04 -4.11 6.07
N VAL A 41 5.77 -3.70 5.06
CA VAL A 41 6.99 -4.41 4.65
C VAL A 41 8.15 -3.45 4.85
N THR A 42 8.97 -3.75 5.85
CA THR A 42 10.09 -2.88 6.19
C THR A 42 11.45 -3.49 5.86
N ASP A 43 11.46 -4.74 5.42
CA ASP A 43 12.69 -5.44 5.06
C ASP A 43 13.16 -4.96 3.70
N THR A 44 14.35 -4.38 3.63
CA THR A 44 14.85 -3.83 2.38
C THR A 44 15.02 -4.90 1.31
N MET A 45 15.34 -6.13 1.69
CA MET A 45 15.46 -7.20 0.70
C MET A 45 14.12 -7.52 0.08
N GLU A 46 13.06 -7.55 0.89
CA GLU A 46 11.73 -7.80 0.34
C GLU A 46 11.28 -6.65 -0.54
N ILE A 47 11.58 -5.42 -0.11
CA ILE A 47 11.23 -4.25 -0.90
C ILE A 47 11.91 -4.32 -2.26
N ALA A 48 13.18 -4.67 -2.28
CA ALA A 48 13.91 -4.79 -3.54
C ALA A 48 13.32 -5.90 -4.40
N GLY A 49 12.78 -6.95 -3.79
CA GLY A 49 12.17 -8.04 -4.51
C GLY A 49 10.95 -7.63 -5.31
N TYR A 50 10.31 -6.52 -4.93
CA TYR A 50 9.20 -5.99 -5.70
C TYR A 50 9.65 -5.10 -6.86
N GLY A 51 10.96 -4.90 -7.00
CA GLY A 51 11.48 -4.01 -8.04
C GLY A 51 11.34 -2.54 -7.67
N VAL A 52 11.20 -2.24 -6.40
CA VAL A 52 10.97 -0.89 -5.91
C VAL A 52 12.29 -0.36 -5.34
N PHE A 53 12.74 0.77 -5.85
CA PHE A 53 13.96 1.37 -5.36
C PHE A 53 13.75 2.70 -4.68
N GLY A 54 12.50 3.15 -4.60
CA GLY A 54 12.16 4.35 -3.86
C GLY A 54 11.07 4.04 -2.84
N THR A 55 11.19 4.59 -1.66
CA THR A 55 10.18 4.39 -0.63
C THR A 55 9.67 5.75 -0.16
N PRO A 56 8.43 5.80 0.31
CA PRO A 56 7.50 4.69 0.50
C PRO A 56 6.87 4.23 -0.80
N ALA A 57 6.39 3.00 -0.83
CA ALA A 57 5.71 2.46 -1.99
C ALA A 57 4.46 1.71 -1.55
N VAL A 58 3.50 1.63 -2.45
CA VAL A 58 2.25 0.93 -2.17
C VAL A 58 2.03 -0.14 -3.24
N VAL A 59 1.77 -1.34 -2.78
CA VAL A 59 1.50 -2.49 -3.64
C VAL A 59 0.08 -2.97 -3.36
N VAL A 60 -0.72 -3.12 -4.41
CA VAL A 60 -2.08 -3.62 -4.28
C VAL A 60 -2.19 -4.89 -5.09
N ASP A 61 -2.49 -6.01 -4.40
CA ASP A 61 -2.64 -7.32 -5.01
C ASP A 61 -1.46 -7.68 -5.90
N GLY A 62 -0.26 -7.37 -5.42
CA GLY A 62 0.94 -7.70 -6.15
C GLY A 62 1.38 -6.70 -7.19
N ASP A 63 0.57 -5.68 -7.45
CA ASP A 63 0.91 -4.64 -8.41
C ASP A 63 1.41 -3.40 -7.70
N VAL A 64 2.58 -2.92 -8.08
CA VAL A 64 3.14 -1.70 -7.51
C VAL A 64 2.39 -0.51 -8.07
N LYS A 65 1.71 0.23 -7.20
CA LYS A 65 0.89 1.35 -7.65
C LYS A 65 1.54 2.69 -7.44
N SER A 66 2.42 2.80 -6.44
CA SER A 66 3.05 4.07 -6.12
C SER A 66 4.45 3.81 -5.60
N VAL A 67 5.40 4.62 -6.04
CA VAL A 67 6.80 4.47 -5.64
C VAL A 67 7.37 5.84 -5.34
N GLY A 68 8.02 5.95 -4.18
CA GLY A 68 8.80 7.13 -3.84
C GLY A 68 8.02 8.35 -3.43
N LYS A 69 6.73 8.19 -3.17
CA LYS A 69 5.92 9.33 -2.75
C LYS A 69 4.74 8.85 -1.93
N ILE A 70 4.17 9.80 -1.19
CA ILE A 70 2.95 9.53 -0.42
C ILE A 70 1.76 9.68 -1.36
N PRO A 71 0.99 8.62 -1.58
CA PRO A 71 -0.17 8.72 -2.48
C PRO A 71 -1.27 9.54 -1.82
N LYS A 72 -2.14 10.07 -2.65
CA LYS A 72 -3.33 10.74 -2.14
C LYS A 72 -4.38 9.70 -1.81
N LYS A 73 -5.22 10.02 -0.82
CA LYS A 73 -6.27 9.09 -0.43
C LYS A 73 -7.16 8.74 -1.60
N GLN A 74 -7.50 9.72 -2.43
CA GLN A 74 -8.34 9.47 -3.58
C GLN A 74 -7.71 8.50 -4.56
N ASP A 75 -6.39 8.60 -4.73
CA ASP A 75 -5.69 7.66 -5.61
C ASP A 75 -5.79 6.25 -5.08
N VAL A 76 -5.58 6.08 -3.78
CA VAL A 76 -5.65 4.75 -3.19
C VAL A 76 -7.06 4.19 -3.32
N ILE A 77 -8.07 5.02 -3.06
CA ILE A 77 -9.46 4.59 -3.22
C ILE A 77 -9.71 4.12 -4.65
N SER A 78 -9.18 4.85 -5.61
CA SER A 78 -9.33 4.48 -7.01
C SER A 78 -8.70 3.11 -7.29
N TRP A 79 -7.56 2.83 -6.68
CA TRP A 79 -6.89 1.55 -6.91
C TRP A 79 -7.66 0.37 -6.32
N ILE A 80 -8.34 0.58 -5.20
CA ILE A 80 -8.95 -0.52 -4.47
C ILE A 80 -10.44 -0.65 -4.72
N SER A 81 -11.06 0.31 -5.37
CA SER A 81 -12.49 0.27 -5.59
C SER A 81 -12.88 -0.02 -7.03
N SER A 82 -11.92 -0.31 -7.88
CA SER A 82 -12.22 -0.61 -9.28
C SER A 82 -12.62 -2.06 -9.50
#